data_1613e66a7d21423d0e5ff1b54bcfb409
#
_entry.id   1613e66a7d21423d0e5ff1b54bcfb409
#
_cell.length_a   1.000
_cell.length_b   1.000
_cell.length_c   1.000
_cell.angle_alpha   90.00
_cell.angle_beta   90.00
_cell.angle_gamma   90.00
#
_symmetry.space_group_name_H-M   'P 1'
#
loop_
_entity.id
_entity.type
_entity.pdbx_description
1 polymer ?
#
loop_
_entity_poly.entity_id
_entity_poly.type
_entity_poly.pdbx_seq_one_letter_code
_entity_poly.pdbx_strand_id
1 'polypeptide(L)'
;DKKSAILFLGGFQVLDKDGVEISEKFSSTLRTLLSMLLLFSSNKGKGVPSNFIWESLWGDKSQNSARNNRNVNIKKLRDLLETVGTIEIKNASDKWKIELGEDVFFDYSHLMQCIDNDQTLTPALLELIKRGNILPSFELDWIDPYKAELSNKVVDYLLGNRNTLEYNAQLQLDIANCIFQHDIINQDALFIKIKYLNSMKKFALAKKCYESYKKEYHLLYDEEFDVPFDEIVKGNEHA
;
A
#
# COMPACT_ATOMS: atom_id res chain seq x y z
N ASP A 1 -15.67 -10.38 14.34
CA ASP A 1 -14.46 -9.55 14.24
C ASP A 1 -13.27 -10.45 14.00
N LYS A 2 -12.65 -10.34 12.80
CA LYS A 2 -11.44 -11.09 12.49
C LYS A 2 -10.30 -10.51 13.34
N LYS A 3 -9.69 -11.32 14.19
CA LYS A 3 -8.54 -10.89 15.00
C LYS A 3 -7.23 -11.09 14.27
N SER A 4 -7.12 -12.18 13.49
CA SER A 4 -5.93 -12.49 12.73
C SER A 4 -5.84 -11.63 11.47
N ALA A 5 -4.64 -11.12 11.22
CA ALA A 5 -4.42 -10.23 10.08
C ALA A 5 -2.97 -10.31 9.58
N ILE A 6 -2.83 -10.12 8.29
CA ILE A 6 -1.56 -9.82 7.64
C ILE A 6 -1.69 -8.41 7.05
N LEU A 7 -0.85 -7.50 7.50
CA LEU A 7 -0.92 -6.09 7.15
C LEU A 7 0.37 -5.68 6.45
N PHE A 8 0.24 -5.20 5.22
CA PHE A 8 1.36 -4.72 4.41
C PHE A 8 1.30 -3.21 4.20
N LEU A 9 0.13 -2.59 4.35
CA LEU A 9 0.00 -1.14 4.23
C LEU A 9 0.72 -0.45 5.39
N GLY A 10 1.70 0.39 5.07
CA GLY A 10 2.51 1.12 6.04
C GLY A 10 3.62 0.31 6.72
N GLY A 11 3.72 -1.01 6.46
CA GLY A 11 4.76 -1.85 7.03
C GLY A 11 4.40 -3.33 7.06
N PHE A 12 5.30 -4.17 7.52
CA PHE A 12 5.07 -5.60 7.66
C PHE A 12 4.56 -5.90 9.08
N GLN A 13 3.32 -6.38 9.18
CA GLN A 13 2.71 -6.73 10.45
C GLN A 13 1.87 -8.01 10.32
N VAL A 14 1.99 -8.92 11.26
CA VAL A 14 1.21 -10.16 11.33
C VAL A 14 0.63 -10.30 12.73
N LEU A 15 -0.69 -10.45 12.80
CA LEU A 15 -1.45 -10.72 14.02
C LEU A 15 -1.93 -12.16 14.01
N ASP A 16 -1.74 -12.88 15.10
CA ASP A 16 -2.24 -14.24 15.26
C ASP A 16 -3.76 -14.26 15.52
N LYS A 17 -4.33 -15.48 15.66
CA LYS A 17 -5.76 -15.68 15.92
C LYS A 17 -6.27 -15.04 17.21
N ASP A 18 -5.38 -14.72 18.14
CA ASP A 18 -5.73 -14.04 19.39
C ASP A 18 -5.56 -12.51 19.29
N GLY A 19 -5.11 -12.02 18.12
CA GLY A 19 -4.83 -10.61 17.84
C GLY A 19 -3.48 -10.14 18.36
N VAL A 20 -2.60 -11.07 18.73
CA VAL A 20 -1.24 -10.74 19.21
C VAL A 20 -0.31 -10.55 18.03
N GLU A 21 0.49 -9.49 18.07
CA GLU A 21 1.48 -9.25 17.03
C GLU A 21 2.66 -10.23 17.14
N ILE A 22 2.92 -10.93 16.03
CA ILE A 22 3.98 -11.93 15.93
C ILE A 22 5.01 -11.61 14.83
N SER A 23 5.02 -10.38 14.33
CA SER A 23 5.88 -9.95 13.20
C SER A 23 7.38 -10.20 13.45
N GLU A 24 7.83 -10.06 14.67
CA GLU A 24 9.24 -10.29 15.06
C GLU A 24 9.69 -11.75 14.96
N LYS A 25 8.74 -12.71 14.95
CA LYS A 25 9.06 -14.13 14.74
C LYS A 25 9.46 -14.44 13.30
N PHE A 26 9.18 -13.52 12.36
CA PHE A 26 9.52 -13.65 10.95
C PHE A 26 10.91 -13.05 10.70
N SER A 27 11.89 -13.91 10.36
CA SER A 27 13.20 -13.46 9.88
C SER A 27 13.05 -12.65 8.58
N SER A 28 14.08 -11.91 8.19
CA SER A 28 14.10 -11.18 6.91
C SER A 28 13.75 -12.09 5.73
N THR A 29 14.31 -13.29 5.66
CA THR A 29 13.99 -14.28 4.63
C THR A 29 12.53 -14.69 4.63
N LEU A 30 11.94 -14.96 5.82
CA LEU A 30 10.53 -15.35 5.93
C LEU A 30 9.59 -14.18 5.57
N ARG A 31 9.94 -12.94 5.94
CA ARG A 31 9.18 -11.75 5.53
C ARG A 31 9.16 -11.60 4.01
N THR A 32 10.32 -11.72 3.36
CA THR A 32 10.43 -11.63 1.91
C THR A 32 9.66 -12.77 1.22
N LEU A 33 9.81 -14.00 1.70
CA LEU A 33 9.12 -15.16 1.14
C LEU A 33 7.59 -15.04 1.28
N LEU A 34 7.08 -14.67 2.44
CA LEU A 34 5.66 -14.45 2.66
C LEU A 34 5.12 -13.33 1.75
N SER A 35 5.87 -12.24 1.61
CA SER A 35 5.50 -11.12 0.74
C SER A 35 5.42 -11.53 -0.72
N MET A 36 6.38 -12.31 -1.22
CA MET A 36 6.33 -12.88 -2.57
C MET A 36 5.09 -13.74 -2.77
N LEU A 37 4.87 -14.70 -1.86
CA LEU A 37 3.74 -15.62 -1.96
C LEU A 37 2.41 -14.86 -2.00
N LEU A 38 2.21 -13.91 -1.11
CA LEU A 38 0.97 -13.13 -1.03
C LEU A 38 0.75 -12.23 -2.24
N LEU A 39 1.75 -11.44 -2.63
CA LEU A 39 1.59 -10.49 -3.74
C LEU A 39 1.44 -11.19 -5.08
N PHE A 40 2.24 -12.22 -5.37
CA PHE A 40 2.11 -12.99 -6.61
C PHE A 40 0.82 -13.82 -6.66
N SER A 41 0.31 -14.30 -5.52
CA SER A 41 -0.98 -15.01 -5.48
C SER A 41 -2.16 -14.06 -5.61
N SER A 42 -2.06 -12.83 -5.11
CA SER A 42 -3.09 -11.79 -5.25
C SER A 42 -3.23 -11.31 -6.71
N ASN A 43 -2.13 -11.36 -7.50
CA ASN A 43 -2.15 -10.99 -8.91
C ASN A 43 -2.74 -12.11 -9.77
N LYS A 44 -4.07 -12.15 -9.91
CA LYS A 44 -4.82 -13.14 -10.71
C LYS A 44 -4.49 -14.60 -10.37
N GLY A 45 -4.08 -14.87 -9.14
CA GLY A 45 -3.79 -16.22 -8.66
C GLY A 45 -2.61 -16.92 -9.36
N LYS A 46 -1.69 -16.17 -9.97
CA LYS A 46 -0.59 -16.75 -10.76
C LYS A 46 0.43 -17.51 -9.92
N GLY A 47 0.64 -17.10 -8.66
CA GLY A 47 1.69 -17.64 -7.80
C GLY A 47 3.10 -17.25 -8.25
N VAL A 48 4.11 -17.59 -7.45
CA VAL A 48 5.51 -17.26 -7.70
C VAL A 48 6.28 -18.47 -8.23
N PRO A 49 7.02 -18.35 -9.36
CA PRO A 49 7.83 -19.42 -9.88
C PRO A 49 8.97 -19.81 -8.92
N SER A 50 9.30 -21.10 -8.84
CA SER A 50 10.37 -21.60 -7.98
C SER A 50 11.74 -21.00 -8.30
N ASN A 51 12.06 -20.78 -9.57
CA ASN A 51 13.31 -20.15 -10.00
C ASN A 51 13.37 -18.68 -9.53
N PHE A 52 12.26 -17.96 -9.56
CA PHE A 52 12.21 -16.57 -9.08
C PHE A 52 12.49 -16.48 -7.57
N ILE A 53 11.93 -17.41 -6.76
CA ILE A 53 12.24 -17.51 -5.33
C ILE A 53 13.73 -17.78 -5.12
N TRP A 54 14.29 -18.72 -5.91
CA TRP A 54 15.70 -19.06 -5.84
C TRP A 54 16.59 -17.85 -6.15
N GLU A 55 16.40 -17.24 -7.31
CA GLU A 55 17.19 -16.07 -7.75
C GLU A 55 17.12 -14.91 -6.77
N SER A 56 15.94 -14.64 -6.22
CA SER A 56 15.73 -13.52 -5.31
C SER A 56 16.31 -13.73 -3.91
N LEU A 57 16.27 -14.95 -3.36
CA LEU A 57 16.65 -15.22 -1.98
C LEU A 57 18.00 -15.95 -1.84
N TRP A 58 18.38 -16.74 -2.85
CA TRP A 58 19.56 -17.63 -2.78
C TRP A 58 20.29 -17.75 -4.12
N GLY A 59 20.32 -16.67 -4.90
CA GLY A 59 20.95 -16.64 -6.22
C GLY A 59 22.46 -16.95 -6.22
N ASP A 60 23.12 -16.75 -5.08
CA ASP A 60 24.53 -17.08 -4.84
C ASP A 60 24.79 -18.57 -4.58
N LYS A 61 23.73 -19.37 -4.35
CA LYS A 61 23.82 -20.79 -3.99
C LYS A 61 23.59 -21.70 -5.18
N SER A 62 24.11 -22.94 -5.08
CA SER A 62 23.77 -23.98 -6.04
C SER A 62 22.26 -24.28 -6.00
N GLN A 63 21.70 -24.75 -7.11
CA GLN A 63 20.29 -25.08 -7.24
C GLN A 63 19.80 -26.05 -6.16
N ASN A 64 20.59 -27.09 -5.84
CA ASN A 64 20.23 -28.04 -4.78
C ASN A 64 20.21 -27.41 -3.41
N SER A 65 21.19 -26.56 -3.10
CA SER A 65 21.23 -25.81 -1.82
C SER A 65 20.08 -24.84 -1.72
N ALA A 66 19.77 -24.09 -2.76
CA ALA A 66 18.65 -23.18 -2.81
C ALA A 66 17.29 -23.89 -2.64
N ARG A 67 17.12 -25.06 -3.27
CA ARG A 67 15.93 -25.91 -3.12
C ARG A 67 15.76 -26.38 -1.67
N ASN A 68 16.83 -26.81 -1.01
CA ASN A 68 16.77 -27.21 0.38
C ASN A 68 16.44 -26.04 1.31
N ASN A 69 17.07 -24.87 1.11
CA ASN A 69 16.77 -23.66 1.86
C ASN A 69 15.29 -23.23 1.70
N ARG A 70 14.79 -23.27 0.46
CA ARG A 70 13.37 -22.97 0.19
C ARG A 70 12.45 -23.93 0.98
N ASN A 71 12.68 -25.23 0.91
CA ASN A 71 11.85 -26.21 1.58
C ASN A 71 11.84 -26.03 3.11
N VAL A 72 13.02 -25.75 3.69
CA VAL A 72 13.13 -25.45 5.13
C VAL A 72 12.38 -24.17 5.49
N ASN A 73 12.51 -23.11 4.71
CA ASN A 73 11.84 -21.86 4.99
C ASN A 73 10.32 -21.93 4.74
N ILE A 74 9.87 -22.67 3.72
CA ILE A 74 8.43 -22.94 3.52
C ILE A 74 7.84 -23.69 4.72
N LYS A 75 8.56 -24.67 5.28
CA LYS A 75 8.13 -25.38 6.47
C LYS A 75 8.02 -24.44 7.67
N LYS A 76 9.07 -23.65 7.94
CA LYS A 76 9.06 -22.66 9.03
C LYS A 76 7.93 -21.65 8.87
N LEU A 77 7.67 -21.21 7.64
CA LEU A 77 6.59 -20.27 7.33
C LEU A 77 5.22 -20.90 7.62
N ARG A 78 5.00 -22.15 7.20
CA ARG A 78 3.77 -22.91 7.52
C ARG A 78 3.54 -23.01 9.02
N ASP A 79 4.58 -23.41 9.76
CA ASP A 79 4.50 -23.57 11.23
C ASP A 79 4.11 -22.24 11.93
N LEU A 80 4.62 -21.10 11.46
CA LEU A 80 4.24 -19.79 11.98
C LEU A 80 2.80 -19.42 11.57
N LEU A 81 2.42 -19.67 10.33
CA LEU A 81 1.11 -19.29 9.80
C LEU A 81 -0.04 -20.13 10.38
N GLU A 82 0.22 -21.32 10.90
CA GLU A 82 -0.78 -22.12 11.66
C GLU A 82 -1.30 -21.37 12.89
N THR A 83 -0.50 -20.48 13.48
CA THR A 83 -0.93 -19.64 14.61
C THR A 83 -1.79 -18.45 14.17
N VAL A 84 -1.77 -18.11 12.89
CA VAL A 84 -2.52 -16.99 12.32
C VAL A 84 -3.94 -17.42 11.93
N GLY A 85 -4.07 -18.51 11.20
CA GLY A 85 -5.40 -18.99 10.77
C GLY A 85 -5.32 -20.03 9.66
N THR A 86 -6.40 -20.17 8.92
CA THR A 86 -6.50 -21.11 7.79
C THR A 86 -5.70 -20.55 6.61
N ILE A 87 -4.48 -21.05 6.43
CA ILE A 87 -3.56 -20.61 5.38
C ILE A 87 -2.93 -21.84 4.74
N GLU A 88 -3.01 -21.92 3.41
CA GLU A 88 -2.40 -23.02 2.66
C GLU A 88 -1.33 -22.50 1.70
N ILE A 89 -0.15 -23.14 1.72
CA ILE A 89 0.91 -22.90 0.76
C ILE A 89 1.04 -24.16 -0.11
N LYS A 90 0.79 -24.01 -1.41
CA LYS A 90 0.77 -25.10 -2.40
C LYS A 90 1.83 -24.86 -3.48
N ASN A 91 2.38 -25.98 -3.98
CA ASN A 91 3.17 -25.98 -5.22
C ASN A 91 2.38 -26.72 -6.30
N ALA A 92 2.17 -26.08 -7.42
CA ALA A 92 1.54 -26.67 -8.58
C ALA A 92 2.28 -26.18 -9.85
N SER A 93 2.73 -27.11 -10.69
CA SER A 93 3.45 -26.79 -11.94
C SER A 93 4.63 -25.83 -11.72
N ASP A 94 5.43 -26.09 -10.68
CA ASP A 94 6.61 -25.30 -10.29
C ASP A 94 6.33 -23.84 -9.91
N LYS A 95 5.07 -23.56 -9.52
CA LYS A 95 4.64 -22.27 -8.97
C LYS A 95 4.12 -22.46 -7.56
N TRP A 96 4.55 -21.57 -6.69
CA TRP A 96 4.11 -21.51 -5.29
C TRP A 96 2.99 -20.51 -5.12
N LYS A 97 1.91 -20.95 -4.51
CA LYS A 97 0.74 -20.12 -4.18
C LYS A 97 0.45 -20.17 -2.71
N ILE A 98 -0.11 -19.09 -2.19
CA ILE A 98 -0.68 -19.02 -0.86
C ILE A 98 -2.17 -18.70 -0.99
N GLU A 99 -2.98 -19.40 -0.23
CA GLU A 99 -4.43 -19.19 -0.13
C GLU A 99 -4.77 -18.87 1.32
N LEU A 100 -5.51 -17.80 1.54
CA LEU A 100 -5.97 -17.37 2.85
C LEU A 100 -7.43 -17.74 3.03
N GLY A 101 -7.75 -18.36 4.19
CA GLY A 101 -9.12 -18.61 4.59
C GLY A 101 -9.86 -17.31 4.95
N GLU A 102 -11.18 -17.42 5.11
CA GLU A 102 -12.03 -16.29 5.48
C GLU A 102 -11.77 -15.75 6.89
N ASP A 103 -11.08 -16.52 7.72
CA ASP A 103 -10.67 -16.17 9.08
C ASP A 103 -9.45 -15.25 9.14
N VAL A 104 -8.74 -15.04 8.01
CA VAL A 104 -7.55 -14.20 7.93
C VAL A 104 -7.83 -12.93 7.11
N PHE A 105 -7.57 -11.78 7.69
CA PHE A 105 -7.66 -10.50 6.98
C PHE A 105 -6.31 -10.16 6.34
N PHE A 106 -6.34 -9.78 5.06
CA PHE A 106 -5.16 -9.25 4.37
C PHE A 106 -5.49 -7.87 3.80
N ASP A 107 -4.90 -6.83 4.36
CA ASP A 107 -5.24 -5.44 4.10
C ASP A 107 -5.04 -5.01 2.64
N TYR A 108 -3.93 -5.38 2.02
CA TYR A 108 -3.66 -5.07 0.61
C TYR A 108 -4.72 -5.68 -0.32
N SER A 109 -5.01 -6.97 -0.16
CA SER A 109 -6.00 -7.64 -1.00
C SER A 109 -7.40 -7.05 -0.81
N HIS A 110 -7.75 -6.72 0.44
CA HIS A 110 -9.02 -6.08 0.76
C HIS A 110 -9.13 -4.70 0.10
N LEU A 111 -8.09 -3.85 0.23
CA LEU A 111 -8.07 -2.52 -0.39
C LEU A 111 -8.20 -2.62 -1.92
N MET A 112 -7.41 -3.50 -2.54
CA MET A 112 -7.46 -3.69 -4.00
C MET A 112 -8.84 -4.15 -4.48
N GLN A 113 -9.49 -5.06 -3.75
CA GLN A 113 -10.86 -5.49 -4.06
C GLN A 113 -11.87 -4.36 -3.92
N CYS A 114 -11.76 -3.53 -2.89
CA CYS A 114 -12.64 -2.37 -2.72
C CYS A 114 -12.51 -1.39 -3.89
N ILE A 115 -11.27 -1.11 -4.32
CA ILE A 115 -11.00 -0.22 -5.44
C ILE A 115 -11.47 -0.82 -6.78
N ASP A 116 -11.12 -2.08 -7.06
CA ASP A 116 -11.45 -2.75 -8.32
C ASP A 116 -12.96 -2.96 -8.51
N ASN A 117 -13.72 -3.07 -7.42
CA ASN A 117 -15.18 -3.17 -7.43
C ASN A 117 -15.87 -1.79 -7.31
N ASP A 118 -15.13 -0.71 -7.40
CA ASP A 118 -15.62 0.68 -7.29
C ASP A 118 -16.54 0.89 -6.06
N GLN A 119 -16.14 0.32 -4.92
CA GLN A 119 -16.89 0.49 -3.68
C GLN A 119 -16.83 1.94 -3.21
N THR A 120 -17.94 2.44 -2.69
CA THR A 120 -17.99 3.80 -2.15
C THR A 120 -16.96 3.99 -1.03
N LEU A 121 -16.22 5.10 -1.08
CA LEU A 121 -15.28 5.47 -0.03
C LEU A 121 -16.00 5.65 1.32
N THR A 122 -15.56 4.90 2.30
CA THR A 122 -16.04 4.99 3.68
C THR A 122 -14.96 5.52 4.61
N PRO A 123 -15.31 6.07 5.78
CA PRO A 123 -14.29 6.45 6.78
C PRO A 123 -13.34 5.31 7.16
N ALA A 124 -13.85 4.09 7.30
CA ALA A 124 -13.03 2.91 7.61
C ALA A 124 -12.04 2.58 6.49
N LEU A 125 -12.45 2.71 5.23
CA LEU A 125 -11.58 2.49 4.07
C LEU A 125 -10.53 3.61 3.95
N LEU A 126 -10.91 4.86 4.25
CA LEU A 126 -9.95 5.96 4.31
C LEU A 126 -8.89 5.75 5.40
N GLU A 127 -9.28 5.28 6.59
CA GLU A 127 -8.33 4.93 7.66
C GLU A 127 -7.35 3.82 7.22
N LEU A 128 -7.82 2.86 6.43
CA LEU A 128 -6.96 1.83 5.86
C LEU A 128 -5.95 2.43 4.86
N ILE A 129 -6.41 3.31 3.96
CA ILE A 129 -5.56 4.00 2.97
C ILE A 129 -4.53 4.90 3.66
N LYS A 130 -4.87 5.57 4.76
CA LYS A 130 -3.96 6.40 5.56
C LYS A 130 -2.72 5.65 6.05
N ARG A 131 -2.74 4.34 6.13
CA ARG A 131 -1.56 3.54 6.51
C ARG A 131 -0.41 3.69 5.51
N GLY A 132 -0.69 4.09 4.28
CA GLY A 132 0.29 4.36 3.24
C GLY A 132 0.51 3.18 2.29
N ASN A 133 1.62 3.21 1.54
CA ASN A 133 1.94 2.19 0.55
C ASN A 133 2.33 0.85 1.21
N ILE A 134 2.35 -0.22 0.41
CA ILE A 134 2.76 -1.55 0.89
C ILE A 134 4.26 -1.57 1.18
N LEU A 135 4.62 -2.20 2.32
CA LEU A 135 5.99 -2.57 2.68
C LEU A 135 7.00 -1.46 2.36
N PRO A 136 6.83 -0.23 2.86
CA PRO A 136 7.63 0.92 2.43
C PRO A 136 9.12 0.75 2.72
N SER A 137 9.49 -0.05 3.72
CA SER A 137 10.90 -0.35 4.08
C SER A 137 11.52 -1.50 3.27
N PHE A 138 10.77 -2.15 2.37
CA PHE A 138 11.29 -3.21 1.52
C PHE A 138 11.85 -2.60 0.24
N GLU A 139 13.17 -2.60 0.11
CA GLU A 139 13.90 -2.11 -1.07
C GLU A 139 14.24 -3.29 -1.98
N LEU A 140 13.23 -3.80 -2.67
CA LEU A 140 13.33 -4.97 -3.55
C LEU A 140 12.68 -4.65 -4.89
N ASP A 141 13.44 -4.73 -5.98
CA ASP A 141 13.00 -4.34 -7.33
C ASP A 141 11.67 -5.00 -7.76
N TRP A 142 11.46 -6.26 -7.36
CA TRP A 142 10.25 -6.99 -7.74
C TRP A 142 8.96 -6.48 -7.06
N ILE A 143 9.08 -5.71 -5.97
CA ILE A 143 7.92 -5.13 -5.25
C ILE A 143 7.49 -3.79 -5.84
N ASP A 144 8.38 -3.08 -6.51
CA ASP A 144 8.12 -1.73 -7.03
C ASP A 144 6.91 -1.66 -7.98
N PRO A 145 6.68 -2.63 -8.90
CA PRO A 145 5.46 -2.64 -9.71
C PRO A 145 4.18 -2.70 -8.89
N TYR A 146 4.16 -3.43 -7.77
CA TYR A 146 2.99 -3.50 -6.86
C TYR A 146 2.79 -2.19 -6.12
N LYS A 147 3.87 -1.54 -5.66
CA LYS A 147 3.81 -0.21 -5.04
C LYS A 147 3.27 0.83 -6.02
N ALA A 148 3.77 0.82 -7.26
CA ALA A 148 3.34 1.75 -8.30
C ALA A 148 1.86 1.54 -8.69
N GLU A 149 1.42 0.28 -8.87
CA GLU A 149 0.03 -0.04 -9.18
C GLU A 149 -0.90 0.42 -8.07
N LEU A 150 -0.56 0.14 -6.80
CA LEU A 150 -1.35 0.59 -5.66
C LEU A 150 -1.43 2.11 -5.61
N SER A 151 -0.30 2.82 -5.80
CA SER A 151 -0.27 4.28 -5.81
C SER A 151 -1.20 4.86 -6.86
N ASN A 152 -1.13 4.38 -8.09
CA ASN A 152 -1.98 4.85 -9.19
C ASN A 152 -3.46 4.61 -8.87
N LYS A 153 -3.81 3.40 -8.44
CA LYS A 153 -5.21 3.05 -8.12
C LYS A 153 -5.76 3.84 -6.95
N VAL A 154 -4.98 4.04 -5.89
CA VAL A 154 -5.39 4.82 -4.71
C VAL A 154 -5.63 6.28 -5.08
N VAL A 155 -4.74 6.91 -5.86
CA VAL A 155 -4.90 8.31 -6.29
C VAL A 155 -6.18 8.47 -7.11
N ASP A 156 -6.38 7.65 -8.14
CA ASP A 156 -7.56 7.71 -9.01
C ASP A 156 -8.85 7.46 -8.21
N TYR A 157 -8.83 6.45 -7.33
CA TYR A 157 -9.98 6.11 -6.50
C TYR A 157 -10.35 7.24 -5.53
N LEU A 158 -9.38 7.85 -4.85
CA LEU A 158 -9.64 8.97 -3.93
C LEU A 158 -10.16 10.20 -4.66
N LEU A 159 -9.59 10.55 -5.81
CA LEU A 159 -10.07 11.68 -6.62
C LEU A 159 -11.48 11.44 -7.14
N GLY A 160 -11.81 10.22 -7.59
CA GLY A 160 -13.14 9.85 -8.08
C GLY A 160 -14.20 9.81 -6.98
N ASN A 161 -13.83 9.45 -5.77
CA ASN A 161 -14.76 9.21 -4.65
C ASN A 161 -14.79 10.33 -3.60
N ARG A 162 -14.01 11.40 -3.74
CA ARG A 162 -13.89 12.46 -2.73
C ARG A 162 -15.22 13.12 -2.32
N ASN A 163 -16.18 13.15 -3.21
CA ASN A 163 -17.48 13.79 -3.00
C ASN A 163 -18.51 12.85 -2.35
N THR A 164 -18.19 11.58 -2.15
CA THR A 164 -19.11 10.59 -1.54
C THR A 164 -19.14 10.68 -0.02
N LEU A 165 -18.09 11.21 0.60
CA LEU A 165 -18.07 11.51 2.02
C LEU A 165 -18.80 12.85 2.26
N GLU A 166 -19.53 12.95 3.38
CA GLU A 166 -20.15 14.20 3.79
C GLU A 166 -19.14 15.35 3.73
N TYR A 167 -19.66 16.56 3.44
CA TYR A 167 -18.85 17.76 3.25
C TYR A 167 -18.11 18.16 4.53
N ASN A 168 -17.00 17.47 4.80
CA ASN A 168 -16.16 17.65 5.96
C ASN A 168 -14.76 18.08 5.54
N ALA A 169 -14.38 19.31 5.87
CA ALA A 169 -13.07 19.85 5.50
C ALA A 169 -11.89 18.99 5.99
N GLN A 170 -12.01 18.36 7.18
CA GLN A 170 -10.94 17.50 7.70
C GLN A 170 -10.79 16.22 6.86
N LEU A 171 -11.90 15.61 6.46
CA LEU A 171 -11.84 14.41 5.58
C LEU A 171 -11.23 14.74 4.22
N GLN A 172 -11.53 15.90 3.65
CA GLN A 172 -10.93 16.35 2.40
C GLN A 172 -9.41 16.59 2.55
N LEU A 173 -8.98 17.14 3.68
CA LEU A 173 -7.54 17.27 3.99
C LEU A 173 -6.87 15.90 4.14
N ASP A 174 -7.55 14.95 4.77
CA ASP A 174 -7.05 13.57 4.92
C ASP A 174 -6.91 12.89 3.55
N ILE A 175 -7.90 13.07 2.67
CA ILE A 175 -7.83 12.57 1.28
C ILE A 175 -6.63 13.18 0.54
N ALA A 176 -6.46 14.51 0.58
CA ALA A 176 -5.33 15.17 -0.06
C ALA A 176 -3.98 14.68 0.49
N ASN A 177 -3.88 14.50 1.82
CA ASN A 177 -2.68 13.96 2.44
C ASN A 177 -2.39 12.51 2.02
N CYS A 178 -3.42 11.66 1.89
CA CYS A 178 -3.27 10.30 1.36
C CYS A 178 -2.76 10.32 -0.09
N ILE A 179 -3.30 11.20 -0.94
CA ILE A 179 -2.83 11.34 -2.32
C ILE A 179 -1.34 11.72 -2.33
N PHE A 180 -0.92 12.68 -1.52
CA PHE A 180 0.49 13.09 -1.43
C PHE A 180 1.43 11.99 -0.91
N GLN A 181 0.94 10.99 -0.18
CA GLN A 181 1.76 9.82 0.18
C GLN A 181 2.11 8.95 -1.03
N HIS A 182 1.31 9.02 -2.10
CA HIS A 182 1.47 8.23 -3.31
C HIS A 182 2.01 9.04 -4.49
N ASP A 183 1.70 10.33 -4.53
CA ASP A 183 2.11 11.28 -5.58
C ASP A 183 2.34 12.67 -4.98
N ILE A 184 3.60 12.96 -4.64
CA ILE A 184 4.01 14.18 -3.93
C ILE A 184 3.80 15.47 -4.73
N ILE A 185 3.62 15.35 -6.05
CA ILE A 185 3.40 16.47 -6.96
C ILE A 185 2.00 16.46 -7.60
N ASN A 186 1.06 15.77 -6.96
CA ASN A 186 -0.31 15.75 -7.44
C ASN A 186 -0.96 17.13 -7.31
N GLN A 187 -1.33 17.73 -8.44
CA GLN A 187 -1.90 19.09 -8.50
C GLN A 187 -3.30 19.16 -7.90
N ASP A 188 -4.14 18.14 -8.11
CA ASP A 188 -5.48 18.08 -7.52
C ASP A 188 -5.42 18.04 -6.00
N ALA A 189 -4.50 17.25 -5.43
CA ALA A 189 -4.28 17.20 -3.99
C ALA A 189 -3.83 18.56 -3.43
N LEU A 190 -2.97 19.28 -4.15
CA LEU A 190 -2.58 20.64 -3.79
C LEU A 190 -3.80 21.58 -3.73
N PHE A 191 -4.65 21.55 -4.76
CA PHE A 191 -5.81 22.41 -4.84
C PHE A 191 -6.84 22.09 -3.74
N ILE A 192 -7.10 20.81 -3.50
CA ILE A 192 -7.95 20.36 -2.39
C ILE A 192 -7.40 20.88 -1.06
N LYS A 193 -6.11 20.69 -0.82
CA LYS A 193 -5.48 21.05 0.45
C LYS A 193 -5.51 22.57 0.70
N ILE A 194 -5.17 23.38 -0.30
CA ILE A 194 -5.23 24.86 -0.20
C ILE A 194 -6.66 25.31 0.04
N LYS A 195 -7.64 24.81 -0.72
CA LYS A 195 -9.05 25.13 -0.58
C LYS A 195 -9.53 24.93 0.86
N TYR A 196 -9.35 23.74 1.40
CA TYR A 196 -9.89 23.39 2.70
C TYR A 196 -9.11 24.02 3.87
N LEU A 197 -7.78 24.22 3.73
CA LEU A 197 -7.02 25.01 4.71
C LEU A 197 -7.50 26.46 4.76
N ASN A 198 -7.79 27.07 3.62
CA ASN A 198 -8.34 28.42 3.57
C ASN A 198 -9.75 28.50 4.18
N SER A 199 -10.63 27.54 3.88
CA SER A 199 -11.98 27.49 4.49
C SER A 199 -11.92 27.38 6.03
N MET A 200 -10.89 26.72 6.54
CA MET A 200 -10.61 26.61 7.98
C MET A 200 -9.82 27.81 8.55
N LYS A 201 -9.60 28.86 7.76
CA LYS A 201 -8.80 30.04 8.11
C LYS A 201 -7.34 29.74 8.49
N LYS A 202 -6.79 28.63 7.99
CA LYS A 202 -5.39 28.20 8.19
C LYS A 202 -4.49 28.71 7.06
N PHE A 203 -4.51 30.02 6.81
CA PHE A 203 -3.86 30.66 5.66
C PHE A 203 -2.34 30.42 5.61
N ALA A 204 -1.66 30.51 6.75
CA ALA A 204 -0.21 30.27 6.83
C ALA A 204 0.15 28.84 6.44
N LEU A 205 -0.67 27.86 6.83
CA LEU A 205 -0.46 26.45 6.45
C LEU A 205 -0.72 26.24 4.96
N ALA A 206 -1.74 26.86 4.40
CA ALA A 206 -2.01 26.81 2.96
C ALA A 206 -0.84 27.37 2.16
N LYS A 207 -0.29 28.51 2.55
CA LYS A 207 0.87 29.13 1.91
C LYS A 207 2.12 28.23 2.03
N LYS A 208 2.37 27.67 3.21
CA LYS A 208 3.48 26.73 3.42
C LYS A 208 3.35 25.48 2.55
N CYS A 209 2.14 24.94 2.40
CA CYS A 209 1.87 23.80 1.53
C CYS A 209 2.21 24.12 0.07
N TYR A 210 1.79 25.27 -0.42
CA TYR A 210 2.10 25.74 -1.78
C TYR A 210 3.61 25.89 -2.01
N GLU A 211 4.34 26.54 -1.09
CA GLU A 211 5.78 26.72 -1.24
C GLU A 211 6.55 25.39 -1.16
N SER A 212 6.10 24.43 -0.34
CA SER A 212 6.69 23.09 -0.30
C SER A 212 6.45 22.35 -1.61
N TYR A 213 5.24 22.43 -2.15
CA TYR A 213 4.89 21.79 -3.43
C TYR A 213 5.75 22.35 -4.58
N LYS A 214 5.93 23.66 -4.66
CA LYS A 214 6.80 24.30 -5.68
C LYS A 214 8.22 23.77 -5.63
N LYS A 215 8.78 23.59 -4.43
CA LYS A 215 10.13 23.04 -4.28
C LYS A 215 10.22 21.60 -4.78
N GLU A 216 9.28 20.75 -4.42
CA GLU A 216 9.24 19.36 -4.88
C GLU A 216 9.06 19.28 -6.40
N TYR A 217 8.18 20.13 -6.95
CA TYR A 217 7.94 20.23 -8.39
C TYR A 217 9.22 20.61 -9.14
N HIS A 218 9.92 21.66 -8.67
CA HIS A 218 11.19 22.08 -9.26
C HIS A 218 12.28 21.01 -9.16
N LEU A 219 12.40 20.34 -8.00
CA LEU A 219 13.37 19.25 -7.81
C LEU A 219 13.14 18.07 -8.76
N LEU A 220 11.88 17.79 -9.10
CA LEU A 220 11.53 16.62 -9.92
C LEU A 220 11.59 16.91 -11.43
N TYR A 221 11.19 18.12 -11.85
CA TYR A 221 11.06 18.48 -13.27
C TYR A 221 12.10 19.47 -13.76
N ASP A 222 12.89 20.07 -12.87
CA ASP A 222 13.79 21.21 -13.18
C ASP A 222 13.03 22.39 -13.84
N GLU A 223 11.75 22.52 -13.49
CA GLU A 223 10.83 23.56 -13.98
C GLU A 223 10.15 24.27 -12.82
N GLU A 224 9.69 25.51 -13.06
CA GLU A 224 8.90 26.26 -12.08
C GLU A 224 7.42 25.88 -12.20
N PHE A 225 6.75 25.68 -11.06
CA PHE A 225 5.30 25.53 -11.04
C PHE A 225 4.64 26.90 -11.31
N ASP A 226 3.88 26.99 -12.40
CA ASP A 226 3.42 28.24 -12.99
C ASP A 226 2.06 28.73 -12.50
N VAL A 227 1.31 27.93 -11.74
CA VAL A 227 -0.01 28.33 -11.21
C VAL A 227 0.16 29.15 -9.94
N PRO A 228 -0.19 30.47 -9.95
CA PRO A 228 -0.05 31.33 -8.78
C PRO A 228 -0.97 30.89 -7.62
N PHE A 229 -0.49 31.10 -6.39
CA PHE A 229 -1.27 30.78 -5.19
C PHE A 229 -2.65 31.44 -5.18
N ASP A 230 -2.73 32.72 -5.57
CA ASP A 230 -3.99 33.48 -5.57
C ASP A 230 -5.00 32.94 -6.59
N GLU A 231 -4.54 32.35 -7.70
CA GLU A 231 -5.42 31.69 -8.66
C GLU A 231 -6.01 30.41 -8.08
N ILE A 232 -5.22 29.61 -7.35
CA ILE A 232 -5.71 28.42 -6.67
C ILE A 232 -6.77 28.78 -5.64
N VAL A 233 -6.57 29.87 -4.91
CA VAL A 233 -7.53 30.37 -3.91
C VAL A 233 -8.81 30.86 -4.59
N LYS A 234 -8.71 31.63 -5.69
CA LYS A 234 -9.84 32.23 -6.42
C LYS A 234 -10.62 31.24 -7.28
N GLY A 235 -9.93 30.24 -7.88
CA GLY A 235 -10.55 29.22 -8.74
C GLY A 235 -11.60 28.37 -8.04
N ASN A 236 -11.81 28.59 -6.76
CA ASN A 236 -12.81 27.91 -5.95
C ASN A 236 -14.15 28.67 -5.81
N GLU A 237 -14.28 29.85 -6.42
CA GLU A 237 -15.54 30.62 -6.39
C GLU A 237 -16.51 30.28 -7.52
N HIS A 238 -16.10 29.42 -8.47
CA HIS A 238 -16.88 29.06 -9.67
C HIS A 238 -17.06 27.55 -9.93
N ALA A 239 -16.83 26.69 -8.94
CA ALA A 239 -17.04 25.24 -9.08
C ALA A 239 -18.09 24.68 -8.11
#